data_2e2238d444eaf8b36e9e0556a03b1c16
#
_entry.id   2e2238d444eaf8b36e9e0556a03b1c16
#
_cell.length_a   1.000
_cell.length_b   1.000
_cell.length_c   1.000
_cell.angle_alpha   90.00
_cell.angle_beta   90.00
_cell.angle_gamma   90.00
#
_symmetry.space_group_name_H-M   'P 1'
#
loop_
_entity.id
_entity.type
_entity.pdbx_description
1 polymer ?
#
loop_
_entity_poly.entity_id
_entity_poly.type
_entity_poly.pdbx_seq_one_letter_code
_entity_poly.pdbx_strand_id
1 'polypeptide(L)'
;LTASSHASFDRAYPDESSPGEAGSGGFAHYELDARFYDETFRGDGSLRGVSRRLGTALSKAVPEELAQLQEGVARRFIHEGITFTVIGADKASEQIIPIDCVPRLLTAGEWDHIDRGLRQRLTALNLFLGDIYGDGKSLRDGIVPPDLVLGCPQYRVEMRGLQVPNDIYVAVCGTDVVRTHDGFAVLEDNLRVPSGVSYMLACRAAMKQALPRLYRAHNVREIARYPEQLYATLASLGSWAGAPRVAVLTPGRYNSAYYEHAFLAGEMGAELVEGRDLVVHDGIVYARTVTGLRRIDVIYRRVDDDFLDPVTFRSDSLLGVPGLFHAYRAGNVVIANAPGTGVADDKAVYAYVPDLIRYFLDEEPILANVDTHLCRTREGLAYTLDNLEDLVVKEVGGSGGYGMLVGPHSTAGERKRFAARLRSHPENFISQPVLDLSRATCFVEGNLEPRHVDVRPFVLRGRSDTWIAPGGLCRVALRRGGLVVNSSQGGGCKDLWVLRDGGAPD
;
A
#
# COMPACT_ATOMS: atom_id res chain seq x y z
N LEU A 1 19.53 -10.54 -28.81
CA LEU A 1 19.87 -9.13 -29.06
C LEU A 1 19.20 -8.68 -30.38
N THR A 2 17.89 -8.50 -30.38
CA THR A 2 17.18 -7.91 -31.51
C THR A 2 16.56 -6.62 -31.04
N ALA A 3 16.76 -5.56 -31.82
CA ALA A 3 16.30 -4.21 -31.58
C ALA A 3 14.87 -4.17 -31.08
N SER A 4 14.67 -3.46 -29.99
CA SER A 4 13.38 -3.19 -29.35
C SER A 4 12.39 -2.69 -30.39
N SER A 5 11.38 -3.49 -30.69
CA SER A 5 10.16 -2.98 -31.33
C SER A 5 9.47 -2.08 -30.31
N HIS A 6 9.84 -0.79 -30.30
CA HIS A 6 9.02 0.22 -29.65
C HIS A 6 7.65 0.14 -30.29
N ALA A 7 6.60 0.06 -29.47
CA ALA A 7 5.22 0.01 -29.96
C ALA A 7 5.02 1.13 -30.98
N SER A 8 4.41 0.84 -32.13
CA SER A 8 4.27 1.80 -33.21
C SER A 8 3.46 3.03 -32.80
N PHE A 9 2.52 2.86 -31.87
CA PHE A 9 1.75 3.97 -31.35
C PHE A 9 2.55 4.96 -30.46
N ASP A 10 3.64 4.52 -29.80
CA ASP A 10 4.59 5.42 -29.13
C ASP A 10 5.40 6.26 -30.14
N ARG A 11 5.49 5.82 -31.40
CA ARG A 11 6.18 6.56 -32.50
C ARG A 11 5.26 7.56 -33.19
N ALA A 12 3.98 7.23 -33.34
CA ALA A 12 2.98 8.09 -33.91
C ALA A 12 2.50 9.11 -32.87
N TYR A 13 3.28 10.19 -32.69
CA TYR A 13 2.82 11.31 -31.87
C TYR A 13 1.62 11.95 -32.59
N PRO A 14 0.38 11.82 -32.08
CA PRO A 14 -0.78 12.36 -32.77
C PRO A 14 -0.76 13.88 -32.69
N ASP A 15 -1.02 14.51 -33.81
CA ASP A 15 -1.46 15.89 -33.88
C ASP A 15 -2.73 16.05 -33.03
N GLU A 16 -2.80 17.07 -32.19
CA GLU A 16 -3.87 17.27 -31.18
C GLU A 16 -5.26 17.51 -31.78
N SER A 17 -5.41 17.36 -33.10
CA SER A 17 -6.58 17.82 -33.90
C SER A 17 -7.85 16.94 -33.80
N SER A 18 -7.82 15.78 -33.16
CA SER A 18 -9.02 14.94 -32.97
C SER A 18 -8.95 14.21 -31.63
N PRO A 19 -9.63 14.71 -30.59
CA PRO A 19 -9.73 14.03 -29.32
C PRO A 19 -10.48 12.70 -29.49
N GLY A 20 -9.99 11.63 -28.86
CA GLY A 20 -10.71 10.36 -28.78
C GLY A 20 -11.97 10.51 -27.92
N GLU A 21 -13.00 9.77 -28.27
CA GLU A 21 -14.25 9.68 -27.51
C GLU A 21 -14.52 8.25 -27.09
N ALA A 22 -15.22 8.06 -25.97
CA ALA A 22 -15.68 6.74 -25.56
C ALA A 22 -16.60 6.16 -26.65
N GLY A 23 -16.48 4.87 -26.92
CA GLY A 23 -17.24 4.19 -27.97
C GLY A 23 -16.72 4.39 -29.40
N SER A 24 -15.51 4.98 -29.57
CA SER A 24 -14.92 5.19 -30.90
C SER A 24 -13.46 4.71 -30.98
N GLY A 25 -13.00 4.34 -32.16
CA GLY A 25 -11.61 3.92 -32.40
C GLY A 25 -11.16 2.79 -31.46
N GLY A 26 -9.99 2.92 -30.84
CA GLY A 26 -9.48 1.96 -29.85
C GLY A 26 -10.40 1.79 -28.63
N PHE A 27 -11.32 2.73 -28.37
CA PHE A 27 -12.30 2.67 -27.29
C PHE A 27 -13.69 2.17 -27.73
N ALA A 28 -13.81 1.50 -28.86
CA ALA A 28 -15.10 1.04 -29.41
C ALA A 28 -15.93 0.18 -28.43
N HIS A 29 -15.26 -0.54 -27.53
CA HIS A 29 -15.89 -1.39 -26.50
C HIS A 29 -15.84 -0.78 -25.09
N TYR A 30 -15.48 0.49 -24.95
CA TYR A 30 -15.37 1.16 -23.66
C TYR A 30 -16.75 1.63 -23.16
N GLU A 31 -17.24 0.98 -22.11
CA GLU A 31 -18.54 1.27 -21.52
C GLU A 31 -18.41 2.23 -20.34
N LEU A 32 -18.91 3.46 -20.51
CA LEU A 32 -19.07 4.40 -19.41
C LEU A 32 -20.25 3.99 -18.54
N ASP A 33 -20.11 4.19 -17.23
CA ASP A 33 -21.17 4.03 -16.25
C ASP A 33 -21.10 5.22 -15.28
N ALA A 34 -22.11 6.05 -15.31
CA ALA A 34 -22.17 7.31 -14.56
C ALA A 34 -22.13 7.12 -13.02
N ARG A 35 -22.33 5.91 -12.52
CA ARG A 35 -22.18 5.60 -11.10
C ARG A 35 -20.73 5.73 -10.62
N PHE A 36 -19.76 5.54 -11.52
CA PHE A 36 -18.35 5.49 -11.17
C PHE A 36 -17.60 6.68 -11.75
N TYR A 37 -16.71 7.27 -10.98
CA TYR A 37 -15.76 8.21 -11.52
C TYR A 37 -14.84 7.50 -12.52
N ASP A 38 -14.88 7.92 -13.79
CA ASP A 38 -13.96 7.41 -14.79
C ASP A 38 -12.72 8.31 -14.87
N GLU A 39 -11.52 7.71 -14.72
CA GLU A 39 -10.24 8.43 -14.70
C GLU A 39 -9.84 8.95 -16.10
N THR A 40 -10.45 8.42 -17.16
CA THR A 40 -10.11 8.72 -18.55
C THR A 40 -11.12 9.65 -19.20
N PHE A 41 -12.41 9.42 -18.96
CA PHE A 41 -13.49 10.13 -19.61
C PHE A 41 -14.36 10.94 -18.65
N ARG A 42 -14.98 12.00 -19.18
CA ARG A 42 -16.08 12.68 -18.52
C ARG A 42 -17.39 11.93 -18.78
N GLY A 43 -18.43 12.30 -18.06
CA GLY A 43 -19.77 11.71 -18.25
C GLY A 43 -20.38 11.93 -19.63
N ASP A 44 -19.91 12.92 -20.37
CA ASP A 44 -20.32 13.19 -21.76
C ASP A 44 -19.54 12.38 -22.82
N GLY A 45 -18.61 11.52 -22.38
CA GLY A 45 -17.75 10.70 -23.24
C GLY A 45 -16.50 11.41 -23.74
N SER A 46 -16.27 12.67 -23.42
CA SER A 46 -15.05 13.39 -23.76
C SER A 46 -13.89 13.00 -22.84
N LEU A 47 -12.65 13.03 -23.36
CA LEU A 47 -11.45 12.79 -22.56
C LEU A 47 -11.27 13.88 -21.50
N ARG A 48 -10.90 13.47 -20.27
CA ARG A 48 -10.44 14.39 -19.24
C ARG A 48 -9.13 15.09 -19.67
N GLY A 49 -8.92 16.31 -19.20
CA GLY A 49 -7.73 17.08 -19.54
C GLY A 49 -6.43 16.34 -19.31
N VAL A 50 -6.30 15.70 -18.13
CA VAL A 50 -5.15 14.87 -17.75
C VAL A 50 -4.93 13.69 -18.70
N SER A 51 -6.00 13.10 -19.21
CA SER A 51 -5.98 11.90 -20.06
C SER A 51 -5.96 12.20 -21.55
N ARG A 52 -6.09 13.47 -21.98
CA ARG A 52 -6.23 13.84 -23.39
C ARG A 52 -5.13 13.27 -24.27
N ARG A 53 -3.87 13.45 -23.88
CA ARG A 53 -2.72 12.99 -24.68
C ARG A 53 -2.66 11.46 -24.77
N LEU A 54 -2.74 10.77 -23.65
CA LEU A 54 -2.75 9.31 -23.61
C LEU A 54 -3.97 8.74 -24.31
N GLY A 55 -5.16 9.27 -24.02
CA GLY A 55 -6.42 8.83 -24.62
C GLY A 55 -6.43 9.00 -26.13
N THR A 56 -5.92 10.14 -26.66
CA THR A 56 -5.77 10.34 -28.11
C THR A 56 -4.81 9.33 -28.75
N ALA A 57 -3.73 8.94 -28.05
CA ALA A 57 -2.85 7.89 -28.56
C ALA A 57 -3.56 6.52 -28.57
N LEU A 58 -4.25 6.17 -27.48
CA LEU A 58 -4.99 4.92 -27.35
C LEU A 58 -6.16 4.81 -28.35
N SER A 59 -6.87 5.92 -28.66
CA SER A 59 -7.98 5.91 -29.63
C SER A 59 -7.53 5.54 -31.07
N LYS A 60 -6.26 5.78 -31.37
CA LYS A 60 -5.64 5.48 -32.68
C LYS A 60 -4.88 4.16 -32.70
N ALA A 61 -4.64 3.55 -31.52
CA ALA A 61 -3.93 2.29 -31.42
C ALA A 61 -4.79 1.14 -31.95
N VAL A 62 -4.15 0.21 -32.67
CA VAL A 62 -4.80 -1.03 -33.09
C VAL A 62 -4.61 -2.10 -31.99
N PRO A 63 -5.58 -3.03 -31.85
CA PRO A 63 -5.52 -4.05 -30.79
C PRO A 63 -4.23 -4.86 -30.78
N GLU A 64 -3.67 -5.17 -31.94
CA GLU A 64 -2.43 -5.94 -32.09
C GLU A 64 -1.23 -5.22 -31.51
N GLU A 65 -1.16 -3.89 -31.64
CA GLU A 65 -0.07 -3.07 -31.07
C GLU A 65 -0.16 -3.05 -29.52
N LEU A 66 -1.36 -2.91 -28.99
CA LEU A 66 -1.60 -2.96 -27.56
C LEU A 66 -1.31 -4.36 -26.98
N ALA A 67 -1.67 -5.42 -27.70
CA ALA A 67 -1.34 -6.79 -27.32
C ALA A 67 0.17 -7.03 -27.30
N GLN A 68 0.92 -6.54 -28.30
CA GLN A 68 2.38 -6.62 -28.30
C GLN A 68 3.02 -5.82 -27.16
N LEU A 69 2.48 -4.64 -26.87
CA LEU A 69 2.91 -3.83 -25.72
C LEU A 69 2.68 -4.57 -24.40
N GLN A 70 1.47 -5.09 -24.20
CA GLN A 70 1.08 -5.85 -23.01
C GLN A 70 2.00 -7.06 -22.82
N GLU A 71 2.25 -7.82 -23.86
CA GLU A 71 3.16 -8.96 -23.83
C GLU A 71 4.60 -8.55 -23.52
N GLY A 72 5.07 -7.44 -24.10
CA GLY A 72 6.39 -6.88 -23.85
C GLY A 72 6.61 -6.51 -22.39
N VAL A 73 5.66 -5.83 -21.78
CA VAL A 73 5.68 -5.45 -20.37
C VAL A 73 5.61 -6.68 -19.47
N ALA A 74 4.73 -7.64 -19.77
CA ALA A 74 4.60 -8.89 -18.99
C ALA A 74 5.88 -9.75 -19.06
N ARG A 75 6.49 -9.89 -20.25
CA ARG A 75 7.77 -10.61 -20.40
C ARG A 75 8.89 -10.01 -19.57
N ARG A 76 8.91 -8.69 -19.41
CA ARG A 76 9.90 -8.03 -18.56
C ARG A 76 9.75 -8.44 -17.10
N PHE A 77 8.55 -8.48 -16.56
CA PHE A 77 8.29 -8.95 -15.21
C PHE A 77 8.79 -10.37 -14.98
N ILE A 78 8.60 -11.25 -15.99
CA ILE A 78 9.14 -12.62 -15.96
C ILE A 78 10.66 -12.61 -15.90
N HIS A 79 11.31 -11.86 -16.78
CA HIS A 79 12.77 -11.81 -16.88
C HIS A 79 13.46 -11.23 -15.65
N GLU A 80 12.83 -10.26 -15.00
CA GLU A 80 13.33 -9.63 -13.77
C GLU A 80 12.97 -10.44 -12.50
N GLY A 81 12.27 -11.59 -12.66
CA GLY A 81 11.88 -12.46 -11.55
C GLY A 81 10.93 -11.76 -10.58
N ILE A 82 10.10 -10.84 -11.08
CA ILE A 82 9.14 -10.08 -10.27
C ILE A 82 7.95 -10.99 -9.98
N THR A 83 8.07 -11.77 -8.93
CA THR A 83 7.09 -12.78 -8.54
C THR A 83 6.44 -12.44 -7.22
N PHE A 84 5.28 -13.02 -7.02
CA PHE A 84 4.50 -12.95 -5.81
C PHE A 84 4.06 -14.36 -5.43
N THR A 85 4.28 -14.75 -4.18
CA THR A 85 3.85 -16.06 -3.72
C THR A 85 2.41 -16.02 -3.24
N VAL A 86 1.53 -16.70 -3.96
CA VAL A 86 0.15 -16.94 -3.53
C VAL A 86 0.13 -18.20 -2.67
N ILE A 87 -0.33 -18.06 -1.43
CA ILE A 87 -0.51 -19.19 -0.52
C ILE A 87 -1.93 -19.68 -0.71
N GLY A 88 -2.10 -20.76 -1.48
CA GLY A 88 -3.37 -21.50 -1.60
C GLY A 88 -3.55 -22.50 -0.45
N ALA A 89 -4.77 -23.12 -0.35
CA ALA A 89 -5.09 -24.08 0.70
C ALA A 89 -4.13 -25.29 0.72
N ASP A 90 -3.59 -25.70 -0.44
CA ASP A 90 -2.79 -26.93 -0.57
C ASP A 90 -1.33 -26.71 -0.98
N LYS A 91 -0.99 -25.57 -1.59
CA LYS A 91 0.38 -25.25 -2.05
C LYS A 91 0.61 -23.77 -2.18
N ALA A 92 1.82 -23.33 -1.78
CA ALA A 92 2.36 -22.03 -2.17
C ALA A 92 2.77 -22.11 -3.65
N SER A 93 2.25 -21.20 -4.49
CA SER A 93 2.64 -21.08 -5.89
C SER A 93 3.22 -19.68 -6.14
N GLU A 94 4.36 -19.66 -6.78
CA GLU A 94 4.98 -18.42 -7.23
C GLU A 94 4.28 -17.98 -8.53
N GLN A 95 3.72 -16.79 -8.52
CA GLN A 95 2.98 -16.22 -9.64
C GLN A 95 3.54 -14.85 -10.00
N ILE A 96 3.40 -14.48 -11.25
CA ILE A 96 3.71 -13.13 -11.71
C ILE A 96 2.46 -12.28 -11.46
N ILE A 97 2.65 -11.08 -10.89
CA ILE A 97 1.55 -10.12 -10.80
C ILE A 97 1.22 -9.65 -12.20
N PRO A 98 -0.03 -9.81 -12.66
CA PRO A 98 -0.44 -9.27 -13.94
C PRO A 98 -0.25 -7.75 -13.95
N ILE A 99 0.48 -7.25 -14.95
CA ILE A 99 0.67 -5.82 -15.17
C ILE A 99 -0.13 -5.38 -16.38
N ASP A 100 -0.87 -4.27 -16.25
CA ASP A 100 -1.57 -3.64 -17.36
C ASP A 100 -0.68 -2.59 -18.03
N CYS A 101 -0.66 -2.59 -19.35
CA CYS A 101 0.19 -1.71 -20.15
C CYS A 101 -0.32 -0.27 -20.30
N VAL A 102 -1.50 0.06 -19.78
CA VAL A 102 -2.06 1.41 -19.80
C VAL A 102 -1.83 2.09 -18.45
N PRO A 103 -1.04 3.18 -18.35
CA PRO A 103 -0.80 3.85 -17.07
C PRO A 103 -2.05 4.59 -16.59
N ARG A 104 -2.22 4.71 -15.25
CA ARG A 104 -3.15 5.64 -14.62
C ARG A 104 -2.48 7.00 -14.48
N LEU A 105 -3.22 8.07 -14.71
CA LEU A 105 -2.71 9.44 -14.62
C LEU A 105 -3.34 10.17 -13.45
N LEU A 106 -2.53 10.92 -12.69
CA LEU A 106 -2.98 11.89 -11.70
C LEU A 106 -2.30 13.24 -11.97
N THR A 107 -3.05 14.32 -11.79
CA THR A 107 -2.52 15.67 -11.87
C THR A 107 -1.60 15.98 -10.69
N ALA A 108 -0.75 17.01 -10.82
CA ALA A 108 0.06 17.52 -9.72
C ALA A 108 -0.80 17.91 -8.51
N GLY A 109 -1.91 18.63 -8.73
CA GLY A 109 -2.80 19.11 -7.68
C GLY A 109 -3.48 17.97 -6.91
N GLU A 110 -3.93 16.92 -7.60
CA GLU A 110 -4.51 15.72 -6.98
C GLU A 110 -3.49 15.01 -6.09
N TRP A 111 -2.25 14.87 -6.60
CA TRP A 111 -1.19 14.24 -5.81
C TRP A 111 -0.79 15.09 -4.60
N ASP A 112 -0.69 16.40 -4.76
CA ASP A 112 -0.33 17.31 -3.68
C ASP A 112 -1.42 17.34 -2.58
N HIS A 113 -2.68 17.11 -2.93
CA HIS A 113 -3.75 16.90 -1.96
C HIS A 113 -3.56 15.60 -1.17
N ILE A 114 -3.26 14.49 -1.86
CA ILE A 114 -2.94 13.19 -1.23
C ILE A 114 -1.70 13.32 -0.34
N ASP A 115 -0.63 13.95 -0.81
CA ASP A 115 0.62 14.15 -0.06
C ASP A 115 0.36 14.89 1.27
N ARG A 116 -0.36 16.01 1.24
CA ARG A 116 -0.68 16.78 2.46
C ARG A 116 -1.50 15.96 3.44
N GLY A 117 -2.52 15.25 2.95
CA GLY A 117 -3.37 14.45 3.82
C GLY A 117 -2.64 13.26 4.44
N LEU A 118 -1.72 12.62 3.71
CA LEU A 118 -0.92 11.52 4.25
C LEU A 118 0.10 12.00 5.28
N ARG A 119 0.70 13.18 5.10
CA ARG A 119 1.58 13.81 6.11
C ARG A 119 0.84 14.10 7.39
N GLN A 120 -0.34 14.73 7.31
CA GLN A 120 -1.20 14.99 8.45
C GLN A 120 -1.55 13.68 9.17
N ARG A 121 -2.04 12.70 8.44
CA ARG A 121 -2.49 11.41 8.96
C ARG A 121 -1.37 10.65 9.67
N LEU A 122 -0.21 10.48 9.04
CA LEU A 122 0.92 9.77 9.65
C LEU A 122 1.47 10.50 10.88
N THR A 123 1.39 11.83 10.91
CA THR A 123 1.78 12.61 12.09
C THR A 123 0.85 12.30 13.27
N ALA A 124 -0.46 12.33 13.06
CA ALA A 124 -1.44 12.00 14.11
C ALA A 124 -1.29 10.55 14.59
N LEU A 125 -1.05 9.60 13.70
CA LEU A 125 -0.84 8.18 14.04
C LEU A 125 0.44 7.94 14.84
N ASN A 126 1.54 8.65 14.56
CA ASN A 126 2.74 8.59 15.39
C ASN A 126 2.53 9.19 16.78
N LEU A 127 1.82 10.32 16.88
CA LEU A 127 1.45 10.92 18.17
C LEU A 127 0.53 10.00 18.97
N PHE A 128 -0.44 9.38 18.34
CA PHE A 128 -1.31 8.38 18.98
C PHE A 128 -0.51 7.19 19.53
N LEU A 129 0.41 6.63 18.74
CA LEU A 129 1.26 5.53 19.19
C LEU A 129 2.14 5.96 20.38
N GLY A 130 2.73 7.15 20.33
CA GLY A 130 3.47 7.72 21.46
C GLY A 130 2.61 7.88 22.70
N ASP A 131 1.36 8.30 22.54
CA ASP A 131 0.43 8.49 23.64
C ASP A 131 0.02 7.16 24.29
N ILE A 132 -0.41 6.16 23.52
CA ILE A 132 -0.88 4.87 24.07
C ILE A 132 0.20 4.04 24.76
N TYR A 133 1.47 4.24 24.39
CA TYR A 133 2.61 3.62 25.07
C TYR A 133 3.23 4.52 26.15
N GLY A 134 2.83 5.78 26.20
CA GLY A 134 3.22 6.76 27.19
C GLY A 134 2.11 7.07 28.21
N ASP A 135 1.62 8.30 28.17
CA ASP A 135 0.66 8.84 29.13
C ASP A 135 -0.78 8.31 28.93
N GLY A 136 -1.19 7.92 27.74
CA GLY A 136 -2.53 7.46 27.40
C GLY A 136 -3.60 8.55 27.53
N LYS A 137 -3.30 9.78 27.16
CA LYS A 137 -4.23 10.92 27.26
C LYS A 137 -5.45 10.72 26.37
N SER A 138 -5.27 10.32 25.12
CA SER A 138 -6.36 10.08 24.17
C SER A 138 -7.35 9.01 24.67
N LEU A 139 -6.85 8.02 25.42
CA LEU A 139 -7.69 7.00 26.06
C LEU A 139 -8.45 7.54 27.25
N ARG A 140 -7.79 8.32 28.12
CA ARG A 140 -8.45 8.95 29.31
C ARG A 140 -9.48 9.99 28.92
N ASP A 141 -9.20 10.74 27.85
CA ASP A 141 -10.09 11.79 27.34
C ASP A 141 -11.24 11.23 26.50
N GLY A 142 -11.25 9.88 26.29
CA GLY A 142 -12.35 9.19 25.61
C GLY A 142 -12.35 9.36 24.08
N ILE A 143 -11.23 9.79 23.49
CA ILE A 143 -11.09 9.91 22.01
C ILE A 143 -11.11 8.52 21.38
N VAL A 144 -10.36 7.57 21.95
CA VAL A 144 -10.38 6.16 21.54
C VAL A 144 -10.72 5.30 22.78
N PRO A 145 -11.66 4.34 22.68
CA PRO A 145 -11.99 3.46 23.79
C PRO A 145 -10.76 2.69 24.29
N PRO A 146 -10.46 2.72 25.61
CA PRO A 146 -9.29 2.04 26.17
C PRO A 146 -9.27 0.54 25.90
N ASP A 147 -10.40 -0.12 25.95
CA ASP A 147 -10.54 -1.56 25.71
C ASP A 147 -10.28 -1.95 24.26
N LEU A 148 -10.52 -1.03 23.29
CA LEU A 148 -10.16 -1.23 21.91
C LEU A 148 -8.64 -1.31 21.72
N VAL A 149 -7.89 -0.47 22.42
CA VAL A 149 -6.43 -0.39 22.30
C VAL A 149 -5.75 -1.47 23.16
N LEU A 150 -6.10 -1.52 24.46
CA LEU A 150 -5.44 -2.43 25.42
C LEU A 150 -5.86 -3.90 25.21
N GLY A 151 -7.01 -4.15 24.60
CA GLY A 151 -7.49 -5.46 24.20
C GLY A 151 -7.03 -5.89 22.80
N CYS A 152 -6.39 -5.01 22.03
CA CYS A 152 -5.90 -5.32 20.70
C CYS A 152 -4.74 -6.34 20.77
N PRO A 153 -4.78 -7.46 20.03
CA PRO A 153 -3.70 -8.46 20.03
C PRO A 153 -2.34 -7.89 19.57
N GLN A 154 -2.35 -6.76 18.89
CA GLN A 154 -1.15 -6.06 18.43
C GLN A 154 -0.59 -5.05 19.44
N TYR A 155 -1.30 -4.82 20.57
CA TYR A 155 -0.76 -3.99 21.64
C TYR A 155 0.38 -4.70 22.36
N ARG A 156 1.54 -4.06 22.43
CA ARG A 156 2.75 -4.62 23.05
C ARG A 156 3.01 -3.93 24.39
N VAL A 157 2.66 -4.61 25.48
CA VAL A 157 2.86 -4.09 26.82
C VAL A 157 4.33 -3.77 27.10
N GLU A 158 5.25 -4.47 26.44
CA GLU A 158 6.70 -4.30 26.53
C GLU A 158 7.19 -2.95 26.02
N MET A 159 6.36 -2.27 25.20
CA MET A 159 6.65 -0.94 24.67
C MET A 159 6.25 0.19 25.63
N ARG A 160 5.50 -0.09 26.69
CA ARG A 160 5.07 0.94 27.63
C ARG A 160 6.24 1.62 28.31
N GLY A 161 6.26 2.94 28.27
CA GLY A 161 7.31 3.77 28.85
C GLY A 161 8.65 3.71 28.11
N LEU A 162 8.71 3.02 26.96
CA LEU A 162 9.91 3.00 26.14
C LEU A 162 9.97 4.29 25.31
N GLN A 163 11.11 4.98 25.35
CA GLN A 163 11.36 6.09 24.43
C GLN A 163 11.81 5.57 23.07
N VAL A 164 10.93 5.67 22.10
CA VAL A 164 11.26 5.38 20.69
C VAL A 164 12.09 6.55 20.13
N PRO A 165 13.19 6.27 19.41
CA PRO A 165 14.03 7.33 18.86
C PRO A 165 13.23 8.36 18.04
N ASN A 166 13.37 9.63 18.41
CA ASN A 166 12.68 10.79 17.79
C ASN A 166 11.14 10.69 17.81
N ASP A 167 10.55 9.86 18.65
CA ASP A 167 9.10 9.58 18.73
C ASP A 167 8.52 9.06 17.40
N ILE A 168 9.36 8.42 16.58
CA ILE A 168 8.95 7.86 15.29
C ILE A 168 8.72 6.36 15.44
N TYR A 169 7.48 5.98 15.71
CA TYR A 169 7.03 4.58 15.74
C TYR A 169 6.91 4.01 14.33
N VAL A 170 6.34 4.80 13.42
CA VAL A 170 6.14 4.44 12.02
C VAL A 170 7.02 5.29 11.13
N ALA A 171 8.10 4.71 10.66
CA ALA A 171 9.02 5.32 9.70
C ALA A 171 8.61 5.03 8.24
N VAL A 172 7.94 3.90 7.99
CA VAL A 172 7.49 3.48 6.65
C VAL A 172 6.02 3.13 6.71
N CYS A 173 5.20 3.82 5.92
CA CYS A 173 3.76 3.62 5.84
C CYS A 173 3.33 3.36 4.39
N GLY A 174 2.32 2.50 4.21
CA GLY A 174 1.61 2.32 2.96
C GLY A 174 0.12 2.48 3.22
N THR A 175 -0.47 3.59 2.81
CA THR A 175 -1.90 3.88 3.00
C THR A 175 -2.69 3.55 1.74
N ASP A 176 -3.75 2.77 1.86
CA ASP A 176 -4.61 2.46 0.72
C ASP A 176 -5.60 3.60 0.50
N VAL A 177 -5.51 4.22 -0.66
CA VAL A 177 -6.34 5.37 -1.06
C VAL A 177 -7.21 4.97 -2.24
N VAL A 178 -8.49 5.26 -2.13
CA VAL A 178 -9.49 5.05 -3.18
C VAL A 178 -10.02 6.39 -3.68
N ARG A 179 -10.59 6.38 -4.87
CA ARG A 179 -11.27 7.55 -5.46
C ARG A 179 -12.71 7.20 -5.75
N THR A 180 -13.60 8.12 -5.45
CA THR A 180 -15.03 8.12 -5.81
C THR A 180 -15.37 9.43 -6.52
N HIS A 181 -16.64 9.69 -6.78
CA HIS A 181 -17.09 11.01 -7.25
C HIS A 181 -16.82 12.13 -6.24
N ASP A 182 -16.79 11.81 -4.94
CA ASP A 182 -16.58 12.79 -3.85
C ASP A 182 -15.09 13.11 -3.64
N GLY A 183 -14.19 12.46 -4.38
CA GLY A 183 -12.75 12.64 -4.28
C GLY A 183 -12.00 11.45 -3.71
N PHE A 184 -10.85 11.71 -3.08
CA PHE A 184 -9.99 10.69 -2.49
C PHE A 184 -10.35 10.40 -1.04
N ALA A 185 -10.43 9.12 -0.69
CA ALA A 185 -10.62 8.66 0.68
C ALA A 185 -9.60 7.57 1.04
N VAL A 186 -9.25 7.51 2.32
CA VAL A 186 -8.39 6.45 2.86
C VAL A 186 -9.24 5.22 3.15
N LEU A 187 -8.81 4.05 2.71
CA LEU A 187 -9.45 2.77 2.95
C LEU A 187 -8.85 2.02 4.14
N GLU A 188 -7.53 2.04 4.28
CA GLU A 188 -6.79 1.47 5.41
C GLU A 188 -5.37 2.03 5.49
N ASP A 189 -4.76 1.96 6.67
CA ASP A 189 -3.36 2.27 6.90
C ASP A 189 -2.57 0.99 7.16
N ASN A 190 -1.42 0.83 6.50
CA ASN A 190 -0.51 -0.29 6.73
C ASN A 190 0.76 0.25 7.40
N LEU A 191 0.90 0.01 8.71
CA LEU A 191 1.89 0.65 9.57
C LEU A 191 2.90 -0.34 10.19
N ARG A 192 2.68 -1.63 10.05
CA ARG A 192 3.61 -2.66 10.57
C ARG A 192 4.73 -2.94 9.58
N VAL A 193 4.40 -3.63 8.49
CA VAL A 193 5.35 -4.08 7.46
C VAL A 193 4.75 -3.85 6.06
N PRO A 194 4.49 -2.59 5.66
CA PRO A 194 3.88 -2.29 4.38
C PRO A 194 4.73 -2.86 3.23
N SER A 195 4.06 -3.41 2.20
CA SER A 195 4.70 -4.00 1.03
C SER A 195 4.08 -3.48 -0.27
N GLY A 196 4.79 -3.72 -1.37
CA GLY A 196 4.33 -3.37 -2.71
C GLY A 196 5.17 -2.30 -3.41
N VAL A 197 6.18 -1.72 -2.75
CA VAL A 197 7.02 -0.67 -3.31
C VAL A 197 7.90 -1.17 -4.46
N SER A 198 8.39 -2.41 -4.36
CA SER A 198 9.17 -3.02 -5.43
C SER A 198 8.36 -3.15 -6.73
N TYR A 199 7.08 -3.49 -6.61
CA TYR A 199 6.17 -3.57 -7.75
C TYR A 199 5.86 -2.20 -8.36
N MET A 200 5.70 -1.16 -7.53
CA MET A 200 5.58 0.23 -7.99
C MET A 200 6.80 0.64 -8.84
N LEU A 201 8.01 0.36 -8.36
CA LEU A 201 9.26 0.69 -9.05
C LEU A 201 9.42 -0.13 -10.34
N ALA A 202 9.09 -1.42 -10.29
CA ALA A 202 9.13 -2.32 -11.42
C ALA A 202 8.12 -1.93 -12.52
N CYS A 203 6.88 -1.59 -12.16
CA CYS A 203 5.87 -1.07 -13.10
C CYS A 203 6.41 0.17 -13.83
N ARG A 204 6.95 1.15 -13.07
CA ARG A 204 7.53 2.36 -13.64
C ARG A 204 8.69 2.06 -14.57
N ALA A 205 9.61 1.17 -14.20
CA ALA A 205 10.75 0.79 -15.03
C ALA A 205 10.31 0.13 -16.34
N ALA A 206 9.34 -0.78 -16.26
CA ALA A 206 8.77 -1.46 -17.42
C ALA A 206 8.06 -0.46 -18.37
N MET A 207 7.21 0.40 -17.83
CA MET A 207 6.45 1.38 -18.62
C MET A 207 7.35 2.47 -19.25
N LYS A 208 8.36 2.94 -18.52
CA LYS A 208 9.34 3.91 -19.03
C LYS A 208 10.12 3.36 -20.23
N GLN A 209 10.38 2.06 -20.25
CA GLN A 209 11.04 1.40 -21.37
C GLN A 209 10.07 1.09 -22.51
N ALA A 210 8.84 0.70 -22.21
CA ALA A 210 7.82 0.33 -23.18
C ALA A 210 7.25 1.56 -23.92
N LEU A 211 7.06 2.68 -23.21
CA LEU A 211 6.45 3.91 -23.70
C LEU A 211 7.34 5.16 -23.47
N PRO A 212 8.61 5.17 -23.96
CA PRO A 212 9.57 6.22 -23.59
C PRO A 212 9.19 7.61 -24.09
N ARG A 213 8.46 7.74 -25.20
CA ARG A 213 8.03 9.03 -25.74
C ARG A 213 6.83 9.57 -24.99
N LEU A 214 5.80 8.74 -24.77
CA LEU A 214 4.64 9.12 -23.97
C LEU A 214 5.04 9.46 -22.53
N TYR A 215 5.93 8.67 -21.92
CA TYR A 215 6.44 8.95 -20.58
C TYR A 215 7.08 10.34 -20.48
N ARG A 216 8.00 10.66 -21.41
CA ARG A 216 8.65 11.98 -21.43
C ARG A 216 7.68 13.12 -21.70
N ALA A 217 6.74 12.90 -22.62
CA ALA A 217 5.74 13.89 -23.00
C ALA A 217 4.76 14.24 -21.88
N HIS A 218 4.51 13.32 -20.94
CA HIS A 218 3.66 13.54 -19.77
C HIS A 218 4.41 14.19 -18.60
N ASN A 219 5.73 14.43 -18.72
CA ASN A 219 6.53 15.05 -17.66
C ASN A 219 6.27 14.42 -16.28
N VAL A 220 6.39 13.09 -16.19
CA VAL A 220 6.05 12.30 -15.01
C VAL A 220 7.04 12.54 -13.87
N ARG A 221 6.56 12.66 -12.63
CA ARG A 221 7.41 12.75 -11.43
C ARG A 221 8.19 11.44 -11.24
N GLU A 222 9.47 11.54 -10.88
CA GLU A 222 10.36 10.38 -10.72
C GLU A 222 10.22 9.74 -9.34
N ILE A 223 10.14 8.39 -9.34
CA ILE A 223 10.06 7.58 -8.12
C ILE A 223 11.30 6.72 -7.87
N ALA A 224 12.23 6.66 -8.83
CA ALA A 224 13.40 5.79 -8.78
C ALA A 224 14.31 6.01 -7.56
N ARG A 225 14.23 7.20 -6.93
CA ARG A 225 14.98 7.53 -5.71
C ARG A 225 14.40 6.93 -4.43
N TYR A 226 13.33 6.14 -4.50
CA TYR A 226 12.73 5.57 -3.30
C TYR A 226 13.71 4.76 -2.43
N PRO A 227 14.54 3.86 -2.97
CA PRO A 227 15.49 3.11 -2.14
C PRO A 227 16.52 4.00 -1.43
N GLU A 228 17.02 5.03 -2.11
CA GLU A 228 17.91 6.04 -1.54
C GLU A 228 17.23 6.80 -0.39
N GLN A 229 15.97 7.23 -0.60
CA GLN A 229 15.18 7.91 0.42
C GLN A 229 14.84 7.00 1.59
N LEU A 230 14.55 5.71 1.34
CA LEU A 230 14.32 4.73 2.39
C LEU A 230 15.57 4.56 3.26
N TYR A 231 16.75 4.39 2.64
CA TYR A 231 18.01 4.31 3.39
C TYR A 231 18.25 5.58 4.21
N ALA A 232 18.09 6.76 3.61
CA ALA A 232 18.27 8.04 4.29
C ALA A 232 17.30 8.21 5.46
N THR A 233 16.03 7.80 5.27
CA THR A 233 15.01 7.80 6.34
C THR A 233 15.43 6.90 7.49
N LEU A 234 15.78 5.64 7.22
CA LEU A 234 16.21 4.67 8.22
C LEU A 234 17.47 5.15 8.96
N ALA A 235 18.44 5.70 8.23
CA ALA A 235 19.65 6.26 8.78
C ALA A 235 19.40 7.46 9.71
N SER A 236 18.36 8.23 9.46
CA SER A 236 17.99 9.41 10.25
C SER A 236 17.34 9.09 11.60
N LEU A 237 16.89 7.84 11.82
CA LEU A 237 16.14 7.46 13.02
C LEU A 237 17.01 7.42 14.29
N GLY A 238 18.33 7.32 14.17
CA GLY A 238 19.25 7.31 15.28
C GLY A 238 20.35 8.37 15.15
N SER A 239 21.24 8.40 16.14
CA SER A 239 22.43 9.26 16.11
C SER A 239 23.65 8.36 16.06
N TRP A 240 24.45 8.50 15.00
CA TRP A 240 25.56 7.61 14.68
C TRP A 240 26.88 8.38 14.60
N ALA A 241 27.99 7.75 14.96
CA ALA A 241 29.32 8.35 14.78
C ALA A 241 29.78 8.38 13.31
N GLY A 242 29.04 7.75 12.40
CA GLY A 242 29.29 7.66 10.96
C GLY A 242 28.06 7.18 10.24
N ALA A 243 28.19 6.68 9.01
CA ALA A 243 27.07 6.08 8.29
C ALA A 243 26.60 4.81 9.03
N PRO A 244 25.31 4.71 9.41
CA PRO A 244 24.79 3.55 10.10
C PRO A 244 24.75 2.33 9.18
N ARG A 245 24.94 1.15 9.76
CA ARG A 245 24.70 -0.11 9.04
C ARG A 245 23.25 -0.51 9.17
N VAL A 246 22.61 -0.55 8.03
CA VAL A 246 21.19 -0.94 7.89
C VAL A 246 21.11 -2.41 7.46
N ALA A 247 20.29 -3.20 8.13
CA ALA A 247 19.94 -4.54 7.71
C ALA A 247 18.43 -4.65 7.45
N VAL A 248 18.05 -5.39 6.40
CA VAL A 248 16.67 -5.81 6.15
C VAL A 248 16.48 -7.19 6.78
N LEU A 249 15.73 -7.26 7.88
CA LEU A 249 15.43 -8.53 8.55
C LEU A 249 14.21 -9.18 7.88
N THR A 250 14.46 -10.27 7.16
CA THR A 250 13.45 -11.03 6.44
C THR A 250 13.10 -12.34 7.16
N PRO A 251 11.84 -12.83 7.10
CA PRO A 251 11.49 -14.18 7.52
C PRO A 251 11.97 -15.27 6.54
N GLY A 252 12.61 -14.87 5.43
CA GLY A 252 13.19 -15.78 4.45
C GLY A 252 12.31 -16.02 3.22
N ARG A 253 12.79 -16.89 2.35
CA ARG A 253 12.25 -17.15 1.00
C ARG A 253 10.81 -17.67 0.93
N TYR A 254 10.27 -18.14 2.03
CA TYR A 254 8.88 -18.62 2.08
C TYR A 254 7.86 -17.49 2.33
N ASN A 255 8.34 -16.28 2.59
CA ASN A 255 7.46 -15.12 2.70
C ASN A 255 7.02 -14.64 1.32
N SER A 256 5.73 -14.30 1.16
CA SER A 256 5.15 -13.84 -0.11
C SER A 256 5.82 -12.57 -0.66
N ALA A 257 6.38 -11.73 0.20
CA ALA A 257 7.07 -10.49 -0.16
C ALA A 257 8.61 -10.63 -0.19
N TYR A 258 9.17 -11.85 -0.20
CA TYR A 258 10.63 -12.04 -0.17
C TYR A 258 11.35 -11.35 -1.32
N TYR A 259 10.76 -11.36 -2.52
CA TYR A 259 11.30 -10.59 -3.66
C TYR A 259 11.54 -9.12 -3.28
N GLU A 260 10.52 -8.48 -2.66
CA GLU A 260 10.64 -7.08 -2.24
C GLU A 260 11.73 -6.86 -1.19
N HIS A 261 11.89 -7.81 -0.24
CA HIS A 261 12.92 -7.70 0.79
C HIS A 261 14.32 -7.73 0.17
N ALA A 262 14.56 -8.67 -0.75
CA ALA A 262 15.82 -8.81 -1.47
C ALA A 262 16.09 -7.61 -2.39
N PHE A 263 15.08 -7.17 -3.14
CA PHE A 263 15.15 -6.03 -4.03
C PHE A 263 15.53 -4.76 -3.26
N LEU A 264 14.80 -4.42 -2.18
CA LEU A 264 15.07 -3.22 -1.40
C LEU A 264 16.43 -3.26 -0.70
N ALA A 265 16.83 -4.42 -0.17
CA ALA A 265 18.17 -4.57 0.42
C ALA A 265 19.27 -4.29 -0.61
N GLY A 266 19.15 -4.86 -1.81
CA GLY A 266 20.08 -4.64 -2.91
C GLY A 266 20.15 -3.18 -3.37
N GLU A 267 19.00 -2.57 -3.61
CA GLU A 267 18.91 -1.18 -4.08
C GLU A 267 19.39 -0.15 -3.04
N MET A 268 19.19 -0.43 -1.75
CA MET A 268 19.72 0.39 -0.64
C MET A 268 21.21 0.16 -0.36
N GLY A 269 21.80 -0.93 -0.86
CA GLY A 269 23.12 -1.41 -0.40
C GLY A 269 23.12 -1.87 1.07
N ALA A 270 21.96 -2.31 1.57
CA ALA A 270 21.79 -2.82 2.93
C ALA A 270 21.97 -4.35 2.98
N GLU A 271 22.31 -4.87 4.17
CA GLU A 271 22.44 -6.32 4.36
C GLU A 271 21.05 -6.98 4.42
N LEU A 272 20.80 -8.02 3.59
CA LEU A 272 19.63 -8.87 3.72
C LEU A 272 19.96 -10.00 4.70
N VAL A 273 19.22 -10.09 5.80
CA VAL A 273 19.49 -11.05 6.88
C VAL A 273 18.22 -11.77 7.32
N GLU A 274 18.37 -13.04 7.69
CA GLU A 274 17.38 -13.80 8.46
C GLU A 274 17.77 -13.76 9.96
N GLY A 275 16.84 -14.12 10.87
CA GLY A 275 17.13 -14.10 12.32
C GLY A 275 18.37 -14.90 12.72
N ARG A 276 18.64 -16.02 12.06
CA ARG A 276 19.84 -16.86 12.28
C ARG A 276 21.16 -16.19 11.91
N ASP A 277 21.14 -15.17 11.05
CA ASP A 277 22.32 -14.44 10.61
C ASP A 277 22.71 -13.34 11.60
N LEU A 278 21.82 -13.03 12.55
CA LEU A 278 22.02 -12.03 13.59
C LEU A 278 22.35 -12.69 14.94
N VAL A 279 23.05 -11.94 15.77
CA VAL A 279 23.34 -12.31 17.17
C VAL A 279 23.39 -11.05 18.03
N VAL A 280 22.84 -11.15 19.23
CA VAL A 280 23.02 -10.11 20.26
C VAL A 280 24.15 -10.55 21.20
N HIS A 281 25.16 -9.71 21.30
CA HIS A 281 26.30 -9.92 22.21
C HIS A 281 26.55 -8.63 22.98
N ASP A 282 26.60 -8.72 24.31
CA ASP A 282 26.72 -7.58 25.21
C ASP A 282 25.72 -6.46 24.94
N GLY A 283 24.47 -6.85 24.59
CA GLY A 283 23.38 -5.91 24.27
C GLY A 283 23.51 -5.20 22.92
N ILE A 284 24.47 -5.57 22.07
CA ILE A 284 24.68 -5.01 20.74
C ILE A 284 24.34 -6.07 19.69
N VAL A 285 23.68 -5.63 18.62
CA VAL A 285 23.29 -6.50 17.51
C VAL A 285 24.41 -6.59 16.48
N TYR A 286 24.73 -7.80 16.06
CA TYR A 286 25.74 -8.07 15.04
C TYR A 286 25.19 -9.01 13.96
N ALA A 287 25.56 -8.76 12.72
CA ALA A 287 25.45 -9.73 11.64
C ALA A 287 26.69 -10.65 11.62
N ARG A 288 26.45 -11.94 11.42
CA ARG A 288 27.49 -12.96 11.25
C ARG A 288 27.98 -12.93 9.82
N THR A 289 29.24 -12.63 9.62
CA THR A 289 29.85 -12.60 8.27
C THR A 289 31.07 -13.52 8.22
N VAL A 290 31.55 -13.82 7.03
CA VAL A 290 32.78 -14.63 6.84
C VAL A 290 34.03 -13.97 7.42
N THR A 291 34.00 -12.66 7.66
CA THR A 291 35.10 -11.90 8.26
C THR A 291 34.90 -11.62 9.75
N GLY A 292 33.88 -12.21 10.39
CA GLY A 292 33.54 -12.00 11.78
C GLY A 292 32.21 -11.26 12.00
N LEU A 293 32.02 -10.74 13.20
CA LEU A 293 30.80 -10.03 13.58
C LEU A 293 30.86 -8.58 13.11
N ARG A 294 29.79 -8.14 12.47
CA ARG A 294 29.59 -6.75 12.05
C ARG A 294 28.39 -6.16 12.80
N ARG A 295 28.61 -5.07 13.52
CA ARG A 295 27.54 -4.35 14.22
C ARG A 295 26.45 -3.90 13.24
N ILE A 296 25.18 -4.07 13.62
CA ILE A 296 24.01 -3.51 12.94
C ILE A 296 23.43 -2.40 13.82
N ASP A 297 23.19 -1.26 13.22
CA ASP A 297 22.68 -0.05 13.89
C ASP A 297 21.19 0.13 13.68
N VAL A 298 20.67 -0.22 12.48
CA VAL A 298 19.25 -0.11 12.13
C VAL A 298 18.77 -1.42 11.49
N ILE A 299 17.67 -1.91 11.98
CA ILE A 299 16.95 -3.04 11.38
C ILE A 299 15.65 -2.54 10.73
N TYR A 300 15.56 -2.64 9.40
CA TYR A 300 14.31 -2.56 8.69
C TYR A 300 13.66 -3.93 8.72
N ARG A 301 12.70 -4.10 9.63
CA ARG A 301 12.08 -5.41 9.86
C ARG A 301 11.00 -5.71 8.84
N ARG A 302 11.01 -6.95 8.37
CA ARG A 302 9.94 -7.56 7.57
C ARG A 302 9.35 -8.79 8.30
N VAL A 303 9.60 -8.88 9.58
CA VAL A 303 9.11 -9.90 10.52
C VAL A 303 8.07 -9.25 11.43
N ASP A 304 6.94 -9.91 11.66
CA ASP A 304 5.92 -9.43 12.59
C ASP A 304 6.41 -9.46 14.04
N ASP A 305 5.79 -8.64 14.89
CA ASP A 305 6.17 -8.43 16.29
C ASP A 305 6.29 -9.75 17.06
N ASP A 306 5.30 -10.65 16.90
CA ASP A 306 5.28 -11.93 17.61
C ASP A 306 6.53 -12.78 17.36
N PHE A 307 7.12 -12.66 16.20
CA PHE A 307 8.26 -13.47 15.78
C PHE A 307 9.61 -12.77 15.92
N LEU A 308 9.63 -11.49 16.35
CA LEU A 308 10.83 -10.65 16.30
C LEU A 308 11.89 -11.08 17.32
N ASP A 309 11.50 -11.49 18.53
CA ASP A 309 12.40 -11.92 19.59
C ASP A 309 11.76 -13.04 20.43
N PRO A 310 12.28 -14.28 20.38
CA PRO A 310 11.71 -15.41 21.13
C PRO A 310 11.85 -15.28 22.65
N VAL A 311 12.72 -14.40 23.14
CA VAL A 311 12.88 -14.18 24.60
C VAL A 311 11.79 -13.24 25.12
N THR A 312 11.30 -12.34 24.29
CA THR A 312 10.35 -11.28 24.69
C THR A 312 8.92 -11.60 24.25
N PHE A 313 8.75 -12.09 23.04
CA PHE A 313 7.44 -12.32 22.44
C PHE A 313 7.11 -13.82 22.37
N ARG A 314 7.02 -14.37 21.20
CA ARG A 314 6.63 -15.76 20.99
C ARG A 314 7.85 -16.70 21.12
N SER A 315 7.88 -17.50 22.19
CA SER A 315 9.04 -18.33 22.57
C SER A 315 9.43 -19.45 21.58
N ASP A 316 8.52 -19.86 20.70
CA ASP A 316 8.76 -20.86 19.66
C ASP A 316 9.18 -20.24 18.31
N SER A 317 9.41 -18.91 18.26
CA SER A 317 9.84 -18.23 17.05
C SER A 317 11.24 -18.65 16.62
N LEU A 318 11.34 -19.12 15.37
CA LEU A 318 12.62 -19.39 14.67
C LEU A 318 13.01 -18.28 13.70
N LEU A 319 12.18 -17.24 13.57
CA LEU A 319 12.36 -16.14 12.59
C LEU A 319 13.06 -14.94 13.23
N GLY A 320 13.01 -14.82 14.54
CA GLY A 320 13.52 -13.70 15.29
C GLY A 320 14.94 -13.88 15.80
N VAL A 321 15.39 -12.90 16.57
CA VAL A 321 16.74 -12.84 17.13
C VAL A 321 16.63 -12.79 18.65
N PRO A 322 17.13 -13.80 19.39
CA PRO A 322 17.09 -13.80 20.85
C PRO A 322 17.79 -12.57 21.44
N GLY A 323 17.08 -11.82 22.28
CA GLY A 323 17.58 -10.61 22.95
C GLY A 323 17.54 -9.34 22.10
N LEU A 324 16.99 -9.38 20.90
CA LEU A 324 16.89 -8.22 20.02
C LEU A 324 16.10 -7.08 20.67
N PHE A 325 14.97 -7.40 21.31
CA PHE A 325 14.14 -6.39 21.96
C PHE A 325 14.86 -5.77 23.17
N HIS A 326 15.69 -6.54 23.87
CA HIS A 326 16.55 -6.00 24.92
C HIS A 326 17.57 -4.98 24.39
N ALA A 327 18.23 -5.29 23.27
CA ALA A 327 19.16 -4.37 22.60
C ALA A 327 18.43 -3.10 22.11
N TYR A 328 17.21 -3.24 21.55
CA TYR A 328 16.36 -2.12 21.15
C TYR A 328 15.98 -1.24 22.34
N ARG A 329 15.52 -1.84 23.43
CA ARG A 329 15.16 -1.14 24.67
C ARG A 329 16.33 -0.38 25.30
N ALA A 330 17.55 -0.92 25.15
CA ALA A 330 18.77 -0.26 25.59
C ALA A 330 19.25 0.87 24.66
N GLY A 331 18.55 1.11 23.52
CA GLY A 331 18.94 2.11 22.54
C GLY A 331 20.16 1.74 21.68
N ASN A 332 20.57 0.47 21.67
CA ASN A 332 21.75 -0.01 20.96
C ASN A 332 21.47 -0.37 19.48
N VAL A 333 20.21 -0.47 19.10
CA VAL A 333 19.73 -0.69 17.74
C VAL A 333 18.41 0.02 17.54
N VAL A 334 18.14 0.51 16.33
CA VAL A 334 16.83 1.01 15.93
C VAL A 334 16.09 -0.06 15.15
N ILE A 335 14.80 -0.24 15.42
CA ILE A 335 13.91 -1.13 14.66
C ILE A 335 12.84 -0.29 13.98
N ALA A 336 12.73 -0.36 12.67
CA ALA A 336 11.72 0.32 11.86
C ALA A 336 10.82 -0.71 11.12
N ASN A 337 9.49 -0.64 11.22
CA ASN A 337 8.76 0.20 12.16
C ASN A 337 8.89 -0.39 13.57
N ALA A 338 8.69 0.45 14.57
CA ALA A 338 8.78 0.02 15.96
C ALA A 338 7.80 -1.14 16.26
N PRO A 339 8.12 -2.04 17.19
CA PRO A 339 7.15 -3.00 17.69
C PRO A 339 5.91 -2.30 18.25
N GLY A 340 4.75 -2.94 18.16
CA GLY A 340 3.50 -2.40 18.68
C GLY A 340 2.75 -1.41 17.76
N THR A 341 3.27 -1.10 16.57
CA THR A 341 2.58 -0.23 15.59
C THR A 341 1.30 -0.86 15.04
N GLY A 342 1.14 -2.17 15.19
CA GLY A 342 -0.04 -2.91 14.73
C GLY A 342 -1.35 -2.48 15.36
N VAL A 343 -1.35 -1.79 16.49
CA VAL A 343 -2.57 -1.18 17.06
C VAL A 343 -3.15 -0.13 16.12
N ALA A 344 -2.29 0.68 15.52
CA ALA A 344 -2.73 1.71 14.58
C ALA A 344 -3.04 1.17 13.17
N ASP A 345 -2.68 -0.09 12.90
CA ASP A 345 -3.01 -0.88 11.69
C ASP A 345 -4.42 -1.52 11.79
N ASP A 346 -4.98 -1.55 13.00
CA ASP A 346 -6.27 -2.17 13.29
C ASP A 346 -7.43 -1.37 12.67
N LYS A 347 -8.31 -2.08 11.95
CA LYS A 347 -9.43 -1.44 11.22
C LYS A 347 -10.47 -0.80 12.14
N ALA A 348 -10.54 -1.20 13.41
CA ALA A 348 -11.40 -0.53 14.36
C ALA A 348 -10.78 0.77 14.88
N VAL A 349 -9.43 0.81 15.06
CA VAL A 349 -8.71 2.05 15.38
C VAL A 349 -8.74 3.02 14.21
N TYR A 350 -8.69 2.52 12.98
CA TYR A 350 -8.83 3.34 11.77
C TYR A 350 -10.07 4.25 11.80
N ALA A 351 -11.20 3.78 12.34
CA ALA A 351 -12.42 4.58 12.43
C ALA A 351 -12.25 5.88 13.25
N TYR A 352 -11.31 5.91 14.20
CA TYR A 352 -11.02 7.05 15.05
C TYR A 352 -9.92 7.99 14.51
N VAL A 353 -9.31 7.68 13.38
CA VAL A 353 -8.19 8.52 12.88
C VAL A 353 -8.61 9.96 12.60
N PRO A 354 -9.81 10.28 12.08
CA PRO A 354 -10.27 11.65 11.98
C PRO A 354 -10.29 12.39 13.32
N ASP A 355 -10.72 11.72 14.39
CA ASP A 355 -10.76 12.32 15.74
C ASP A 355 -9.36 12.44 16.34
N LEU A 356 -8.46 11.51 16.04
CA LEU A 356 -7.04 11.62 16.41
C LEU A 356 -6.35 12.80 15.72
N ILE A 357 -6.68 13.09 14.46
CA ILE A 357 -6.17 14.27 13.74
C ILE A 357 -6.64 15.54 14.46
N ARG A 358 -7.93 15.67 14.75
CA ARG A 358 -8.48 16.84 15.49
C ARG A 358 -7.84 16.97 16.86
N TYR A 359 -7.73 15.87 17.59
CA TYR A 359 -7.23 15.85 18.96
C TYR A 359 -5.75 16.22 19.07
N PHE A 360 -4.90 15.62 18.23
CA PHE A 360 -3.45 15.82 18.32
C PHE A 360 -2.94 17.02 17.54
N LEU A 361 -3.59 17.39 16.44
CA LEU A 361 -3.12 18.43 15.52
C LEU A 361 -3.95 19.71 15.55
N ASP A 362 -5.15 19.68 16.16
CA ASP A 362 -6.12 20.78 16.09
C ASP A 362 -6.45 21.16 14.63
N GLU A 363 -6.55 20.15 13.76
CA GLU A 363 -6.79 20.30 12.33
C GLU A 363 -7.97 19.43 11.89
N GLU A 364 -8.65 19.85 10.79
CA GLU A 364 -9.62 18.98 10.12
C GLU A 364 -8.90 18.00 9.19
N PRO A 365 -9.40 16.74 9.07
CA PRO A 365 -8.85 15.76 8.16
C PRO A 365 -8.85 16.24 6.71
N ILE A 366 -7.70 16.22 6.06
CA ILE A 366 -7.55 16.59 4.64
C ILE A 366 -8.09 15.47 3.75
N LEU A 367 -7.79 14.20 4.07
CA LEU A 367 -8.34 13.03 3.41
C LEU A 367 -9.45 12.43 4.25
N ALA A 368 -10.60 12.18 3.62
CA ALA A 368 -11.71 11.51 4.28
C ALA A 368 -11.37 10.05 4.61
N ASN A 369 -11.95 9.53 5.68
CA ASN A 369 -12.07 8.10 5.89
C ASN A 369 -13.29 7.55 5.14
N VAL A 370 -13.23 6.28 4.78
CA VAL A 370 -14.45 5.54 4.43
C VAL A 370 -15.28 5.32 5.70
N ASP A 371 -16.58 5.61 5.61
CA ASP A 371 -17.50 5.40 6.73
C ASP A 371 -17.39 3.98 7.27
N THR A 372 -17.19 3.87 8.59
CA THR A 372 -16.88 2.59 9.21
C THR A 372 -17.74 2.38 10.44
N HIS A 373 -18.51 1.31 10.40
CA HIS A 373 -19.35 0.89 11.53
C HIS A 373 -18.64 -0.19 12.33
N LEU A 374 -18.46 0.07 13.63
CA LEU A 374 -17.82 -0.87 14.54
C LEU A 374 -18.84 -1.89 15.04
N CYS A 375 -18.75 -3.14 14.63
CA CYS A 375 -19.69 -4.19 15.06
C CYS A 375 -19.60 -4.49 16.57
N ARG A 376 -18.52 -4.08 17.24
CA ARG A 376 -18.40 -4.14 18.69
C ARG A 376 -19.41 -3.25 19.45
N THR A 377 -19.96 -2.22 18.81
CA THR A 377 -21.02 -1.39 19.38
C THR A 377 -22.38 -1.99 19.05
N ARG A 378 -23.37 -1.77 19.91
CA ARG A 378 -24.72 -2.27 19.69
C ARG A 378 -25.33 -1.70 18.41
N GLU A 379 -25.11 -0.41 18.18
CA GLU A 379 -25.61 0.33 17.02
C GLU A 379 -24.94 -0.15 15.73
N GLY A 380 -23.60 -0.29 15.73
CA GLY A 380 -22.84 -0.75 14.58
C GLY A 380 -23.17 -2.20 14.20
N LEU A 381 -23.36 -3.09 15.19
CA LEU A 381 -23.78 -4.46 14.93
C LEU A 381 -25.20 -4.53 14.35
N ALA A 382 -26.15 -3.79 14.93
CA ALA A 382 -27.52 -3.77 14.43
C ALA A 382 -27.56 -3.26 12.98
N TYR A 383 -26.91 -2.12 12.71
CA TYR A 383 -26.81 -1.57 11.38
C TYR A 383 -26.20 -2.57 10.37
N THR A 384 -25.10 -3.21 10.77
CA THR A 384 -24.40 -4.19 9.90
C THR A 384 -25.30 -5.38 9.58
N LEU A 385 -26.02 -5.91 10.57
CA LEU A 385 -26.90 -7.07 10.37
C LEU A 385 -28.11 -6.75 9.49
N ASP A 386 -28.66 -5.54 9.62
CA ASP A 386 -29.83 -5.09 8.87
C ASP A 386 -29.50 -4.74 7.39
N ASN A 387 -28.23 -4.38 7.12
CA ASN A 387 -27.78 -3.94 5.79
C ASN A 387 -26.70 -4.84 5.19
N LEU A 388 -26.60 -6.10 5.62
CA LEU A 388 -25.48 -7.01 5.28
C LEU A 388 -25.34 -7.26 3.78
N GLU A 389 -26.39 -7.08 3.00
CA GLU A 389 -26.36 -7.26 1.53
C GLU A 389 -25.72 -6.09 0.79
N ASP A 390 -25.65 -4.90 1.41
CA ASP A 390 -25.10 -3.66 0.82
C ASP A 390 -23.72 -3.28 1.37
N LEU A 391 -23.17 -4.08 2.31
CA LEU A 391 -21.96 -3.75 3.03
C LEU A 391 -20.79 -4.68 2.67
N VAL A 392 -19.57 -4.16 2.87
CA VAL A 392 -18.35 -4.96 2.98
C VAL A 392 -18.05 -5.13 4.47
N VAL A 393 -18.01 -6.37 4.94
CA VAL A 393 -17.66 -6.68 6.34
C VAL A 393 -16.27 -7.29 6.39
N LYS A 394 -15.41 -6.75 7.27
CA LYS A 394 -13.99 -7.11 7.37
C LYS A 394 -13.63 -7.49 8.81
N GLU A 395 -12.71 -8.43 8.97
CA GLU A 395 -12.07 -8.68 10.27
C GLU A 395 -11.13 -7.52 10.63
N VAL A 396 -11.17 -7.05 11.90
CA VAL A 396 -10.38 -5.89 12.37
C VAL A 396 -8.87 -6.09 12.20
N GLY A 397 -8.35 -7.26 12.51
CA GLY A 397 -6.93 -7.62 12.35
C GLY A 397 -6.60 -8.32 11.04
N GLY A 398 -7.58 -8.52 10.14
CA GLY A 398 -7.42 -9.23 8.88
C GLY A 398 -6.63 -8.44 7.85
N SER A 399 -5.90 -9.14 6.97
CA SER A 399 -5.15 -8.56 5.86
C SER A 399 -5.37 -9.37 4.58
N GLY A 400 -5.04 -8.80 3.41
CA GLY A 400 -5.10 -9.51 2.13
C GLY A 400 -6.51 -9.83 1.62
N GLY A 401 -7.58 -9.29 2.25
CA GLY A 401 -8.97 -9.56 1.86
C GLY A 401 -9.50 -10.95 2.28
N TYR A 402 -8.76 -11.69 3.08
CA TYR A 402 -9.24 -12.96 3.64
C TYR A 402 -10.25 -12.71 4.77
N GLY A 403 -11.26 -13.60 4.88
CA GLY A 403 -12.28 -13.49 5.93
C GLY A 403 -13.31 -12.37 5.74
N MET A 404 -13.30 -11.70 4.59
CA MET A 404 -14.18 -10.58 4.23
C MET A 404 -15.48 -11.10 3.59
N LEU A 405 -16.59 -10.40 3.85
CA LEU A 405 -17.85 -10.57 3.11
C LEU A 405 -18.09 -9.31 2.25
N VAL A 406 -18.32 -9.52 0.97
CA VAL A 406 -18.84 -8.47 0.07
C VAL A 406 -20.31 -8.77 -0.16
N GLY A 407 -21.19 -8.03 0.52
CA GLY A 407 -22.63 -8.29 0.56
C GLY A 407 -23.29 -8.50 -0.80
N PRO A 408 -23.14 -7.57 -1.77
CA PRO A 408 -23.73 -7.69 -3.11
C PRO A 408 -23.23 -8.91 -3.91
N HIS A 409 -22.04 -9.42 -3.63
CA HIS A 409 -21.46 -10.57 -4.31
C HIS A 409 -21.67 -11.89 -3.55
N SER A 410 -22.36 -11.85 -2.42
CA SER A 410 -22.57 -13.00 -1.55
C SER A 410 -23.95 -13.61 -1.73
N THR A 411 -24.03 -14.93 -1.55
CA THR A 411 -25.30 -15.66 -1.50
C THR A 411 -26.01 -15.41 -0.16
N ALA A 412 -27.34 -15.59 -0.13
CA ALA A 412 -28.11 -15.51 1.12
C ALA A 412 -27.60 -16.51 2.20
N GLY A 413 -27.10 -17.70 1.77
CA GLY A 413 -26.53 -18.68 2.66
C GLY A 413 -25.20 -18.21 3.30
N GLU A 414 -24.34 -17.53 2.53
CA GLU A 414 -23.10 -16.94 3.03
C GLU A 414 -23.40 -15.80 4.00
N ARG A 415 -24.30 -14.90 3.66
CA ARG A 415 -24.74 -13.82 4.56
C ARG A 415 -25.29 -14.37 5.88
N LYS A 416 -26.13 -15.43 5.84
CA LYS A 416 -26.65 -16.06 7.05
C LYS A 416 -25.55 -16.64 7.93
N ARG A 417 -24.55 -17.33 7.36
CA ARG A 417 -23.39 -17.84 8.11
C ARG A 417 -22.56 -16.71 8.70
N PHE A 418 -22.34 -15.67 7.92
CA PHE A 418 -21.56 -14.52 8.37
C PHE A 418 -22.28 -13.73 9.48
N ALA A 419 -23.61 -13.56 9.37
CA ALA A 419 -24.42 -12.97 10.44
C ALA A 419 -24.34 -13.74 11.77
N ALA A 420 -24.21 -15.06 11.72
CA ALA A 420 -23.97 -15.86 12.91
C ALA A 420 -22.60 -15.58 13.55
N ARG A 421 -21.55 -15.44 12.72
CA ARG A 421 -20.20 -15.05 13.19
C ARG A 421 -20.21 -13.65 13.83
N LEU A 422 -20.87 -12.69 13.20
CA LEU A 422 -21.02 -11.32 13.73
C LEU A 422 -21.68 -11.30 15.10
N ARG A 423 -22.73 -12.10 15.31
CA ARG A 423 -23.40 -12.19 16.62
C ARG A 423 -22.57 -12.87 17.69
N SER A 424 -21.71 -13.84 17.31
CA SER A 424 -20.87 -14.57 18.27
C SER A 424 -19.62 -13.79 18.68
N HIS A 425 -19.03 -13.02 17.77
CA HIS A 425 -17.78 -12.27 17.98
C HIS A 425 -17.83 -10.88 17.30
N PRO A 426 -18.75 -10.00 17.72
CA PRO A 426 -18.93 -8.70 17.08
C PRO A 426 -17.69 -7.81 17.18
N GLU A 427 -16.89 -7.96 18.24
CA GLU A 427 -15.65 -7.20 18.48
C GLU A 427 -14.59 -7.42 17.37
N ASN A 428 -14.68 -8.52 16.64
CA ASN A 428 -13.70 -8.87 15.61
C ASN A 428 -14.02 -8.28 14.22
N PHE A 429 -15.08 -7.49 14.09
CA PHE A 429 -15.55 -7.04 12.79
C PHE A 429 -15.85 -5.55 12.71
N ILE A 430 -15.64 -5.01 11.53
CA ILE A 430 -16.16 -3.73 11.07
C ILE A 430 -16.99 -3.93 9.81
N SER A 431 -17.85 -2.97 9.50
CA SER A 431 -18.50 -2.89 8.19
C SER A 431 -18.31 -1.51 7.56
N GLN A 432 -18.25 -1.49 6.25
CA GLN A 432 -18.12 -0.29 5.42
C GLN A 432 -19.12 -0.38 4.26
N PRO A 433 -19.64 0.73 3.73
CA PRO A 433 -20.44 0.71 2.52
C PRO A 433 -19.61 0.15 1.34
N VAL A 434 -20.28 -0.47 0.38
CA VAL A 434 -19.65 -0.76 -0.90
C VAL A 434 -19.41 0.56 -1.62
N LEU A 435 -18.16 0.84 -1.96
CA LEU A 435 -17.78 2.09 -2.60
C LEU A 435 -17.90 1.99 -4.13
N ASP A 436 -18.40 3.04 -4.73
CA ASP A 436 -18.33 3.25 -6.18
C ASP A 436 -16.91 3.69 -6.56
N LEU A 437 -15.97 2.73 -6.50
CA LEU A 437 -14.55 2.95 -6.80
C LEU A 437 -14.38 3.49 -8.23
N SER A 438 -13.46 4.44 -8.40
CA SER A 438 -13.09 4.93 -9.73
C SER A 438 -12.64 3.80 -10.65
N ARG A 439 -12.81 4.03 -11.95
CA ARG A 439 -12.38 3.11 -12.99
C ARG A 439 -11.36 3.78 -13.89
N ALA A 440 -10.31 3.03 -14.24
CA ALA A 440 -9.29 3.46 -15.19
C ALA A 440 -9.28 2.55 -16.41
N THR A 441 -8.87 3.08 -17.55
CA THR A 441 -8.67 2.32 -18.78
C THR A 441 -7.64 1.22 -18.56
N CYS A 442 -8.00 -0.01 -18.92
CA CYS A 442 -7.14 -1.19 -18.93
C CYS A 442 -7.22 -1.92 -20.26
N PHE A 443 -6.14 -2.58 -20.66
CA PHE A 443 -6.13 -3.46 -21.81
C PHE A 443 -6.40 -4.89 -21.38
N VAL A 444 -7.61 -5.39 -21.66
CA VAL A 444 -8.07 -6.71 -21.22
C VAL A 444 -8.68 -7.45 -22.42
N GLU A 445 -8.21 -8.69 -22.64
CA GLU A 445 -8.76 -9.57 -23.71
C GLU A 445 -8.83 -8.91 -25.10
N GLY A 446 -7.84 -8.09 -25.42
CA GLY A 446 -7.74 -7.43 -26.72
C GLY A 446 -8.51 -6.09 -26.84
N ASN A 447 -9.15 -5.63 -25.79
CA ASN A 447 -9.94 -4.40 -25.77
C ASN A 447 -9.47 -3.42 -24.69
N LEU A 448 -9.73 -2.13 -24.91
CA LEU A 448 -9.65 -1.12 -23.85
C LEU A 448 -10.97 -1.10 -23.09
N GLU A 449 -10.92 -1.43 -21.81
CA GLU A 449 -12.09 -1.52 -20.94
C GLU A 449 -11.84 -0.82 -19.60
N PRO A 450 -12.90 -0.28 -18.95
CA PRO A 450 -12.79 0.29 -17.62
C PRO A 450 -12.66 -0.80 -16.54
N ARG A 451 -11.74 -0.62 -15.59
CA ARG A 451 -11.58 -1.49 -14.41
C ARG A 451 -11.41 -0.65 -13.16
N HIS A 452 -11.96 -1.14 -12.04
CA HIS A 452 -11.78 -0.51 -10.73
C HIS A 452 -10.33 -0.51 -10.32
N VAL A 453 -9.89 0.60 -9.74
CA VAL A 453 -8.51 0.83 -9.32
C VAL A 453 -8.46 1.45 -7.92
N ASP A 454 -7.39 1.17 -7.22
CA ASP A 454 -6.97 1.92 -6.04
C ASP A 454 -5.50 2.32 -6.15
N VAL A 455 -4.95 2.93 -5.11
CA VAL A 455 -3.54 3.26 -5.04
C VAL A 455 -3.03 3.14 -3.61
N ARG A 456 -1.83 2.57 -3.45
CA ARG A 456 -1.06 2.58 -2.21
C ARG A 456 0.14 3.50 -2.36
N PRO A 457 0.05 4.78 -1.97
CA PRO A 457 1.20 5.63 -1.73
C PRO A 457 2.10 5.07 -0.64
N PHE A 458 3.39 5.39 -0.72
CA PHE A 458 4.37 5.05 0.31
C PHE A 458 4.94 6.31 0.93
N VAL A 459 4.88 6.36 2.27
CA VAL A 459 5.32 7.48 3.08
C VAL A 459 6.55 7.07 3.89
N LEU A 460 7.59 7.88 3.86
CA LEU A 460 8.81 7.72 4.62
C LEU A 460 8.94 8.87 5.63
N ARG A 461 8.90 8.55 6.93
CA ARG A 461 9.03 9.52 8.02
C ARG A 461 10.39 9.40 8.68
N GLY A 462 11.26 10.34 8.37
CA GLY A 462 12.56 10.52 9.02
C GLY A 462 12.50 11.52 10.18
N ARG A 463 13.65 11.75 10.80
CA ARG A 463 13.78 12.65 11.96
C ARG A 463 13.29 14.08 11.69
N SER A 464 13.64 14.65 10.56
CA SER A 464 13.36 16.04 10.23
C SER A 464 12.38 16.23 9.08
N ASP A 465 12.10 15.17 8.32
CA ASP A 465 11.29 15.26 7.10
C ASP A 465 10.39 14.03 6.92
N THR A 466 9.30 14.27 6.23
CA THR A 466 8.41 13.22 5.73
C THR A 466 8.43 13.29 4.21
N TRP A 467 8.91 12.25 3.56
CA TRP A 467 8.93 12.14 2.11
C TRP A 467 7.86 11.16 1.63
N ILE A 468 7.09 11.56 0.63
CA ILE A 468 6.08 10.72 0.01
C ILE A 468 6.52 10.45 -1.42
N ALA A 469 6.60 9.18 -1.79
CA ALA A 469 6.93 8.81 -3.16
C ALA A 469 5.91 9.45 -4.11
N PRO A 470 6.33 10.21 -5.12
CA PRO A 470 5.38 10.83 -6.05
C PRO A 470 4.83 9.79 -7.04
N GLY A 471 4.15 8.81 -6.50
CA GLY A 471 3.59 7.63 -7.13
C GLY A 471 3.13 6.62 -6.07
N GLY A 472 2.57 5.51 -6.49
CA GLY A 472 2.09 4.45 -5.59
C GLY A 472 1.90 3.14 -6.35
N LEU A 473 1.72 2.06 -5.62
CA LEU A 473 1.26 0.81 -6.21
C LEU A 473 -0.21 0.98 -6.60
N CYS A 474 -0.50 1.12 -7.88
CA CYS A 474 -1.86 1.13 -8.39
C CYS A 474 -2.31 -0.31 -8.65
N ARG A 475 -3.34 -0.75 -7.92
CA ARG A 475 -3.91 -2.10 -8.07
C ARG A 475 -5.15 -2.04 -8.95
N VAL A 476 -5.42 -3.13 -9.66
CA VAL A 476 -6.50 -3.22 -10.65
C VAL A 476 -7.32 -4.46 -10.42
N ALA A 477 -8.64 -4.34 -10.38
CA ALA A 477 -9.57 -5.46 -10.40
C ALA A 477 -9.69 -5.99 -11.84
N LEU A 478 -8.97 -7.05 -12.19
CA LEU A 478 -8.93 -7.57 -13.56
C LEU A 478 -10.26 -8.17 -14.02
N ARG A 479 -11.08 -8.69 -13.11
CA ARG A 479 -12.40 -9.22 -13.44
C ARG A 479 -13.40 -8.08 -13.65
N ARG A 480 -14.18 -8.15 -14.73
CA ARG A 480 -15.25 -7.18 -15.00
C ARG A 480 -16.23 -7.13 -13.82
N GLY A 481 -16.50 -5.91 -13.32
CA GLY A 481 -17.37 -5.70 -12.14
C GLY A 481 -16.78 -6.19 -10.80
N GLY A 482 -15.55 -6.70 -10.78
CA GLY A 482 -14.86 -7.06 -9.54
C GLY A 482 -14.47 -5.81 -8.75
N LEU A 483 -14.74 -5.82 -7.43
CA LEU A 483 -14.35 -4.75 -6.51
C LEU A 483 -13.03 -5.07 -5.76
N VAL A 484 -12.58 -6.31 -5.86
CA VAL A 484 -11.36 -6.76 -5.16
C VAL A 484 -10.15 -6.48 -6.03
N VAL A 485 -9.37 -5.47 -5.68
CA VAL A 485 -8.16 -5.05 -6.38
C VAL A 485 -6.89 -5.74 -5.83
N ASN A 486 -7.00 -6.48 -4.73
CA ASN A 486 -5.86 -7.05 -4.04
C ASN A 486 -5.16 -8.15 -4.86
N SER A 487 -3.84 -8.04 -5.02
CA SER A 487 -3.03 -9.00 -5.81
C SER A 487 -3.10 -10.42 -5.26
N SER A 488 -3.25 -10.60 -3.93
CA SER A 488 -3.42 -11.92 -3.31
C SER A 488 -4.69 -12.65 -3.72
N GLN A 489 -5.66 -11.95 -4.29
CA GLN A 489 -6.93 -12.49 -4.79
C GLN A 489 -7.09 -12.38 -6.31
N GLY A 490 -5.97 -12.26 -7.04
CA GLY A 490 -5.95 -12.22 -8.50
C GLY A 490 -6.13 -10.83 -9.10
N GLY A 491 -5.92 -9.77 -8.33
CA GLY A 491 -5.77 -8.40 -8.84
C GLY A 491 -4.45 -8.21 -9.58
N GLY A 492 -4.44 -7.29 -10.55
CA GLY A 492 -3.25 -6.86 -11.25
C GLY A 492 -2.69 -5.54 -10.73
N CYS A 493 -1.64 -5.05 -11.37
CA CYS A 493 -1.09 -3.73 -11.13
C CYS A 493 -0.96 -2.94 -12.45
N LYS A 494 -0.82 -1.63 -12.32
CA LYS A 494 -0.47 -0.72 -13.41
C LYS A 494 0.41 0.42 -12.90
N ASP A 495 1.15 1.04 -13.79
CA ASP A 495 1.96 2.20 -13.41
C ASP A 495 1.07 3.43 -13.15
N LEU A 496 1.37 4.16 -12.11
CA LEU A 496 0.74 5.42 -11.77
C LEU A 496 1.66 6.58 -12.16
N TRP A 497 1.26 7.40 -13.12
CA TRP A 497 1.96 8.58 -13.55
C TRP A 497 1.41 9.83 -12.87
N VAL A 498 2.13 10.34 -11.91
CA VAL A 498 1.87 11.65 -11.31
C VAL A 498 2.57 12.70 -12.15
N LEU A 499 1.82 13.62 -12.70
CA LEU A 499 2.34 14.64 -13.60
C LEU A 499 3.03 15.78 -12.82
N ARG A 500 4.04 16.40 -13.42
CA ARG A 500 4.56 17.69 -12.96
C ARG A 500 3.63 18.79 -13.48
N ASP A 501 3.71 20.00 -12.90
CA ASP A 501 2.85 21.13 -13.23
C ASP A 501 2.60 21.32 -14.74
N GLY A 502 1.34 21.60 -15.13
CA GLY A 502 0.96 21.90 -16.50
C GLY A 502 -0.17 21.07 -17.11
N GLY A 503 -0.74 20.12 -16.37
CA GLY A 503 -2.03 19.53 -16.75
C GLY A 503 -3.13 20.59 -16.58
N ALA A 504 -3.90 20.92 -17.64
CA ALA A 504 -5.06 21.78 -17.47
C ALA A 504 -5.99 21.15 -16.42
N PRO A 505 -6.52 21.92 -15.46
CA PRO A 505 -7.55 21.41 -14.55
C PRO A 505 -8.76 20.97 -15.38
N ASP A 506 -9.42 19.91 -14.94
CA ASP A 506 -10.68 19.42 -15.51
C ASP A 506 -11.84 20.40 -15.28
#